data_f1e4fcfd44b6071b1420e9ecc6bfa523
#
_entry.id   f1e4fcfd44b6071b1420e9ecc6bfa523
#
_cell.length_a   1.000
_cell.length_b   1.000
_cell.length_c   1.000
_cell.angle_alpha   90.00
_cell.angle_beta   90.00
_cell.angle_gamma   90.00
#
_symmetry.space_group_name_H-M   'P 1'
#
loop_
_entity.id
_entity.type
_entity.pdbx_description
1 polymer ?
#
loop_
_entity_poly.entity_id
_entity_poly.type
_entity_poly.pdbx_seq_one_letter_code
_entity_poly.pdbx_strand_id
1 'polypeptide(L)'
;QVGVYDEKNATVRKVHISTFQCPSVGVPEQPDRAFSCYAGVHHDVDADIDADNHGVFFLNSAVRYEDISDGTAHTVFIGEKYPDQKDDLGWMSGTRWTLRNTGFPVNAENEERGRRRYSGVPESDKPDPTVKVGGFNSPHPGGASFAFGDGHVSFVSQTIPLETLQQLAHRADGK
;
A
#
# COMPACT_ATOMS: atom_id res chain seq x y z
N GLN A 1 20.26 -7.60 -16.35
CA GLN A 1 19.05 -6.98 -15.78
C GLN A 1 19.46 -5.61 -15.26
N VAL A 2 18.69 -4.57 -15.59
CA VAL A 2 18.99 -3.18 -15.23
C VAL A 2 18.06 -2.79 -14.10
N GLY A 3 18.60 -2.21 -13.03
CA GLY A 3 17.80 -1.77 -11.88
C GLY A 3 16.80 -0.67 -12.25
N VAL A 4 15.70 -0.59 -11.50
CA VAL A 4 14.62 0.40 -11.73
C VAL A 4 15.16 1.83 -11.72
N TYR A 5 16.13 2.13 -10.86
CA TYR A 5 16.73 3.46 -10.72
C TYR A 5 17.97 3.70 -11.60
N ASP A 6 18.32 2.76 -12.47
CA ASP A 6 19.37 2.98 -13.46
C ASP A 6 19.00 4.14 -14.40
N GLU A 7 20.02 4.88 -14.84
CA GLU A 7 19.85 6.05 -15.73
C GLU A 7 19.10 5.71 -17.02
N LYS A 8 19.27 4.48 -17.52
CA LYS A 8 18.57 3.97 -18.69
C LYS A 8 17.05 3.96 -18.54
N ASN A 9 16.54 3.90 -17.30
CA ASN A 9 15.12 3.91 -16.98
C ASN A 9 14.60 5.31 -16.59
N ALA A 10 15.44 6.35 -16.64
CA ALA A 10 15.07 7.69 -16.21
C ALA A 10 13.83 8.26 -16.93
N THR A 11 13.70 8.01 -18.22
CA THR A 11 12.55 8.46 -19.01
C THR A 11 11.26 7.74 -18.59
N VAL A 12 11.33 6.44 -18.32
CA VAL A 12 10.16 5.63 -17.94
C VAL A 12 9.66 6.02 -16.55
N ARG A 13 10.56 6.32 -15.60
CA ARG A 13 10.18 6.75 -14.25
C ARG A 13 9.34 8.03 -14.22
N LYS A 14 9.48 8.88 -15.23
CA LYS A 14 8.76 10.17 -15.36
C LYS A 14 7.37 10.03 -16.01
N VAL A 15 7.03 8.85 -16.51
CA VAL A 15 5.75 8.66 -17.21
C VAL A 15 4.61 8.70 -16.20
N HIS A 16 3.73 9.71 -16.35
CA HIS A 16 2.49 9.77 -15.62
C HIS A 16 1.46 8.83 -16.24
N ILE A 17 0.99 7.89 -15.43
CA ILE A 17 -0.04 6.92 -15.82
C ILE A 17 -1.36 7.39 -15.21
N SER A 18 -2.30 7.85 -16.04
CA SER A 18 -3.55 8.45 -15.56
C SER A 18 -4.37 7.51 -14.66
N THR A 19 -4.34 6.21 -14.95
CA THR A 19 -5.01 5.18 -14.12
C THR A 19 -4.42 5.08 -12.69
N PHE A 20 -3.19 5.53 -12.48
CA PHE A 20 -2.56 5.55 -11.16
C PHE A 20 -2.83 6.84 -10.39
N GLN A 21 -3.62 7.75 -10.93
CA GLN A 21 -3.91 9.04 -10.34
C GLN A 21 -5.35 9.07 -9.81
N CYS A 22 -5.51 9.40 -8.54
CA CYS A 22 -6.82 9.76 -8.01
C CYS A 22 -7.13 11.21 -8.38
N PRO A 23 -8.24 11.51 -9.07
CA PRO A 23 -8.56 12.88 -9.50
C PRO A 23 -8.79 13.83 -8.32
N SER A 24 -9.06 13.32 -7.13
CA SER A 24 -9.24 14.12 -5.91
C SER A 24 -7.91 14.47 -5.22
N VAL A 25 -6.79 13.93 -5.70
CA VAL A 25 -5.45 14.21 -5.18
C VAL A 25 -4.72 15.08 -6.19
N GLY A 26 -4.29 16.27 -5.77
CA GLY A 26 -3.31 17.04 -6.52
C GLY A 26 -1.98 16.32 -6.50
N VAL A 27 -1.63 15.63 -7.58
CA VAL A 27 -0.39 14.86 -7.64
C VAL A 27 0.79 15.81 -7.71
N PRO A 28 1.75 15.70 -6.78
CA PRO A 28 2.95 16.54 -6.85
C PRO A 28 3.76 16.23 -8.10
N GLU A 29 4.17 17.25 -8.81
CA GLU A 29 5.14 17.11 -9.87
C GLU A 29 6.54 16.94 -9.29
N GLN A 30 7.21 15.87 -9.70
CA GLN A 30 8.62 15.65 -9.42
C GLN A 30 9.39 15.55 -10.74
N PRO A 31 10.59 16.13 -10.82
CA PRO A 31 11.34 16.20 -12.07
C PRO A 31 11.90 14.85 -12.54
N ASP A 32 11.99 13.88 -11.65
CA ASP A 32 12.70 12.62 -11.88
C ASP A 32 11.82 11.36 -11.80
N ARG A 33 10.57 11.48 -11.32
CA ARG A 33 9.66 10.34 -11.14
C ARG A 33 8.19 10.75 -11.13
N ALA A 34 7.31 9.80 -11.45
CA ALA A 34 5.86 9.94 -11.31
C ALA A 34 5.33 9.04 -10.18
N PHE A 35 4.25 9.46 -9.54
CA PHE A 35 3.67 8.80 -8.37
C PHE A 35 2.45 7.95 -8.73
N SER A 36 2.05 7.10 -7.76
CA SER A 36 0.76 6.42 -7.74
C SER A 36 -0.04 6.84 -6.51
N CYS A 37 -1.36 7.02 -6.69
CA CYS A 37 -2.32 7.14 -5.60
C CYS A 37 -2.84 5.79 -5.11
N TYR A 38 -2.27 4.71 -5.60
CA TYR A 38 -2.68 3.34 -5.28
C TYR A 38 -1.48 2.49 -4.92
N ALA A 39 -1.69 1.48 -4.07
CA ALA A 39 -0.68 0.51 -3.67
C ALA A 39 -1.27 -0.89 -3.60
N GLY A 40 -0.47 -1.89 -3.91
CA GLY A 40 -0.82 -3.30 -3.73
C GLY A 40 -0.80 -3.71 -2.25
N VAL A 41 -1.60 -4.71 -1.90
CA VAL A 41 -1.64 -5.29 -0.55
C VAL A 41 -0.56 -6.36 -0.44
N HIS A 42 0.41 -6.15 0.48
CA HIS A 42 1.44 -7.16 0.73
C HIS A 42 1.16 -8.03 1.96
N HIS A 43 0.49 -7.49 2.98
CA HIS A 43 0.24 -8.21 4.23
C HIS A 43 -1.06 -7.74 4.91
N ASP A 44 -1.65 -8.61 5.72
CA ASP A 44 -2.82 -8.35 6.55
C ASP A 44 -2.47 -7.64 7.88
N VAL A 45 -1.25 -7.79 8.37
CA VAL A 45 -0.75 -7.14 9.59
C VAL A 45 0.39 -6.16 9.28
N ASP A 46 0.75 -5.33 10.27
CA ASP A 46 1.91 -4.45 10.17
C ASP A 46 3.20 -5.27 10.18
N ALA A 47 3.78 -5.43 9.02
CA ALA A 47 4.98 -6.21 8.77
C ALA A 47 5.83 -5.58 7.66
N ASP A 48 7.09 -5.98 7.59
CA ASP A 48 7.98 -5.64 6.48
C ASP A 48 7.57 -6.38 5.20
N ILE A 49 8.00 -5.85 4.05
CA ILE A 49 7.80 -6.51 2.76
C ILE A 49 8.77 -7.68 2.68
N ASP A 50 8.24 -8.91 2.73
CA ASP A 50 9.02 -10.14 2.66
C ASP A 50 8.35 -11.19 1.75
N ALA A 51 9.02 -12.32 1.53
CA ALA A 51 8.58 -13.38 0.63
C ALA A 51 7.46 -14.26 1.21
N ASP A 52 7.23 -14.21 2.52
CA ASP A 52 6.20 -14.97 3.23
C ASP A 52 4.95 -14.16 3.60
N ASN A 53 4.82 -12.95 3.07
CA ASN A 53 3.66 -12.11 3.32
C ASN A 53 2.35 -12.74 2.82
N HIS A 54 1.23 -12.39 3.47
CA HIS A 54 -0.07 -13.03 3.25
C HIS A 54 -0.94 -12.37 2.19
N GLY A 55 -0.62 -11.15 1.77
CA GLY A 55 -1.31 -10.45 0.69
C GLY A 55 -1.01 -11.06 -0.69
N VAL A 56 -1.35 -10.33 -1.75
CA VAL A 56 -1.16 -10.80 -3.13
C VAL A 56 0.13 -10.27 -3.75
N PHE A 57 0.55 -9.05 -3.37
CA PHE A 57 1.73 -8.39 -3.91
C PHE A 57 2.82 -8.25 -2.83
N PHE A 58 3.81 -9.09 -2.87
CA PHE A 58 4.92 -9.08 -1.91
C PHE A 58 6.24 -9.40 -2.61
N LEU A 59 7.34 -9.47 -1.86
CA LEU A 59 8.68 -9.70 -2.42
C LEU A 59 8.72 -10.99 -3.25
N ASN A 60 8.99 -10.86 -4.54
CA ASN A 60 9.04 -11.96 -5.50
C ASN A 60 7.74 -12.78 -5.59
N SER A 61 6.58 -12.18 -5.27
CA SER A 61 5.30 -12.89 -5.32
C SER A 61 4.98 -13.42 -6.72
N ALA A 62 4.45 -14.66 -6.78
CA ALA A 62 3.96 -15.32 -7.99
C ALA A 62 2.62 -16.01 -7.67
N VAL A 63 1.72 -15.27 -7.01
CA VAL A 63 0.41 -15.75 -6.57
C VAL A 63 -0.49 -16.00 -7.80
N ARG A 64 -1.08 -17.19 -7.89
CA ARG A 64 -2.08 -17.54 -8.89
C ARG A 64 -3.47 -17.37 -8.31
N TYR A 65 -4.49 -17.30 -9.16
CA TYR A 65 -5.88 -17.22 -8.70
C TYR A 65 -6.29 -18.43 -7.83
N GLU A 66 -5.75 -19.60 -8.12
CA GLU A 66 -5.96 -20.83 -7.34
C GLU A 66 -5.33 -20.81 -5.94
N ASP A 67 -4.35 -19.92 -5.70
CA ASP A 67 -3.70 -19.73 -4.39
C ASP A 67 -4.50 -18.78 -3.48
N ILE A 68 -5.61 -18.21 -3.99
CA ILE A 68 -6.49 -17.28 -3.26
C ILE A 68 -7.72 -18.07 -2.80
N SER A 69 -7.54 -18.84 -1.72
CA SER A 69 -8.58 -19.78 -1.26
C SER A 69 -9.82 -19.09 -0.68
N ASP A 70 -9.68 -17.84 -0.23
CA ASP A 70 -10.80 -17.05 0.33
C ASP A 70 -11.69 -16.46 -0.75
N GLY A 71 -11.25 -16.61 -2.02
CA GLY A 71 -11.93 -16.14 -3.21
C GLY A 71 -11.57 -14.71 -3.61
N THR A 72 -11.41 -14.51 -4.90
CA THR A 72 -10.97 -13.23 -5.48
C THR A 72 -11.96 -12.08 -5.25
N ALA A 73 -13.24 -12.37 -5.04
CA ALA A 73 -14.25 -11.38 -4.69
C ALA A 73 -14.18 -10.91 -3.23
N HIS A 74 -13.45 -11.62 -2.38
CA HIS A 74 -13.29 -11.30 -0.96
C HIS A 74 -11.87 -10.87 -0.61
N THR A 75 -10.93 -10.93 -1.56
CA THR A 75 -9.53 -10.57 -1.33
C THR A 75 -9.20 -9.24 -2.00
N VAL A 76 -8.77 -8.27 -1.20
CA VAL A 76 -8.31 -6.96 -1.69
C VAL A 76 -6.94 -7.08 -2.32
N PHE A 77 -6.80 -6.54 -3.53
CA PHE A 77 -5.54 -6.48 -4.26
C PHE A 77 -4.88 -5.12 -4.14
N ILE A 78 -5.64 -4.05 -4.31
CA ILE A 78 -5.12 -2.68 -4.41
C ILE A 78 -6.00 -1.75 -3.57
N GLY A 79 -5.38 -0.79 -2.89
CA GLY A 79 -6.10 0.25 -2.15
C GLY A 79 -5.52 1.64 -2.42
N GLU A 80 -6.30 2.66 -2.09
CA GLU A 80 -5.86 4.05 -2.17
C GLU A 80 -4.79 4.38 -1.15
N LYS A 81 -3.82 5.20 -1.57
CA LYS A 81 -2.82 5.81 -0.70
C LYS A 81 -2.55 7.26 -1.11
N TYR A 82 -2.15 8.09 -0.15
CA TYR A 82 -1.60 9.41 -0.47
C TYR A 82 -0.16 9.29 -0.98
N PRO A 83 0.19 9.94 -2.10
CA PRO A 83 1.58 10.12 -2.48
C PRO A 83 2.27 11.09 -1.51
N ASP A 84 3.46 10.75 -1.04
CA ASP A 84 4.29 11.66 -0.24
C ASP A 84 5.23 12.44 -1.17
N GLN A 85 5.27 13.76 -0.99
CA GLN A 85 6.05 14.64 -1.88
C GLN A 85 7.56 14.50 -1.71
N LYS A 86 8.04 14.07 -0.54
CA LYS A 86 9.49 14.09 -0.25
C LYS A 86 10.16 12.75 -0.56
N ASP A 87 9.58 11.69 -0.04
CA ASP A 87 10.27 10.41 0.05
C ASP A 87 9.69 9.35 -0.89
N ASP A 88 8.57 9.64 -1.59
CA ASP A 88 7.94 8.68 -2.49
C ASP A 88 8.87 8.36 -3.68
N LEU A 89 9.23 7.09 -3.81
CA LEU A 89 10.15 6.59 -4.83
C LEU A 89 9.49 6.36 -6.20
N GLY A 90 8.21 6.67 -6.35
CA GLY A 90 7.46 6.55 -7.60
C GLY A 90 6.75 5.21 -7.77
N TRP A 91 5.86 5.16 -8.78
CA TRP A 91 4.98 4.03 -9.04
C TRP A 91 5.70 2.71 -9.37
N MET A 92 6.96 2.77 -9.74
CA MET A 92 7.75 1.59 -10.13
C MET A 92 8.58 1.00 -8.98
N SER A 93 8.47 1.53 -7.75
CA SER A 93 9.50 1.31 -6.73
C SER A 93 9.50 -0.09 -6.10
N GLY A 94 8.38 -0.79 -6.03
CA GLY A 94 8.29 -2.08 -5.32
C GLY A 94 8.58 -1.97 -3.82
N THR A 95 8.35 -0.79 -3.21
CA THR A 95 8.60 -0.48 -1.81
C THR A 95 7.31 -0.05 -1.13
N ARG A 96 7.39 0.45 0.11
CA ARG A 96 6.25 1.03 0.84
C ARG A 96 5.44 2.06 0.03
N TRP A 97 5.97 2.58 -1.05
CA TRP A 97 5.28 3.56 -1.91
C TRP A 97 4.34 2.92 -2.93
N THR A 98 4.51 1.63 -3.18
CA THR A 98 3.66 0.83 -4.07
C THR A 98 3.08 -0.42 -3.41
N LEU A 99 3.47 -0.71 -2.17
CA LEU A 99 2.97 -1.81 -1.36
C LEU A 99 2.55 -1.29 0.02
N ARG A 100 1.43 -1.78 0.55
CA ARG A 100 0.86 -1.41 1.84
C ARG A 100 0.32 -2.64 2.56
N ASN A 101 0.13 -2.54 3.87
CA ASN A 101 -0.50 -3.57 4.68
C ASN A 101 -1.81 -3.05 5.30
N THR A 102 -2.62 -3.96 5.83
CA THR A 102 -3.85 -3.64 6.55
C THR A 102 -3.71 -3.78 8.07
N GLY A 103 -2.49 -3.71 8.58
CA GLY A 103 -2.22 -3.68 10.02
C GLY A 103 -2.69 -2.42 10.75
N PHE A 104 -3.24 -1.45 10.01
CA PHE A 104 -3.77 -0.19 10.52
C PHE A 104 -5.17 0.08 9.97
N PRO A 105 -6.06 0.75 10.73
CA PRO A 105 -7.32 1.24 10.20
C PRO A 105 -7.12 2.14 8.99
N VAL A 106 -8.07 2.16 8.07
CA VAL A 106 -8.07 3.08 6.93
C VAL A 106 -8.03 4.51 7.44
N ASN A 107 -7.23 5.36 6.82
CA ASN A 107 -7.00 6.77 7.20
C ASN A 107 -6.34 6.99 8.58
N ALA A 108 -5.91 5.96 9.29
CA ALA A 108 -5.24 6.11 10.59
C ALA A 108 -3.94 6.95 10.52
N GLU A 109 -3.39 7.10 9.33
CA GLU A 109 -2.14 7.81 9.10
C GLU A 109 -2.26 9.33 9.11
N ASN A 110 -3.47 9.85 8.94
CA ASN A 110 -3.71 11.28 8.88
C ASN A 110 -3.61 11.96 10.26
N GLU A 111 -3.66 11.20 11.36
CA GLU A 111 -3.75 11.81 12.68
C GLU A 111 -2.55 11.60 13.62
N GLU A 112 -1.83 10.48 13.63
CA GLU A 112 -0.84 10.26 14.72
C GLU A 112 0.31 9.26 14.46
N ARG A 113 0.79 9.11 13.25
CA ARG A 113 1.79 8.08 12.89
C ARG A 113 3.07 8.02 13.71
N GLY A 114 3.49 9.11 14.29
CA GLY A 114 4.77 9.18 14.98
C GLY A 114 4.69 9.21 16.50
N ARG A 115 3.57 9.57 17.08
CA ARG A 115 3.57 9.98 18.48
C ARG A 115 3.10 8.92 19.48
N ARG A 116 2.11 8.09 19.16
CA ARG A 116 1.53 7.15 20.15
C ARG A 116 2.23 5.81 20.24
N ARG A 117 2.59 5.21 19.12
CA ARG A 117 3.13 3.84 19.09
C ARG A 117 4.52 3.71 19.74
N TYR A 118 5.29 4.79 19.71
CA TYR A 118 6.65 4.84 20.26
C TYR A 118 6.83 5.91 21.33
N SER A 119 5.73 6.34 21.95
CA SER A 119 5.80 7.18 23.13
C SER A 119 6.48 6.42 24.26
N GLY A 120 7.63 6.94 24.74
CA GLY A 120 8.43 6.28 25.77
C GLY A 120 9.45 5.25 25.28
N VAL A 121 9.50 4.95 23.97
CA VAL A 121 10.55 4.11 23.40
C VAL A 121 11.77 4.96 23.09
N PRO A 122 12.98 4.58 23.56
CA PRO A 122 14.22 5.26 23.21
C PRO A 122 14.39 5.34 21.69
N GLU A 123 15.01 6.42 21.19
CA GLU A 123 15.19 6.62 19.74
C GLU A 123 16.01 5.50 19.09
N SER A 124 16.97 4.92 19.84
CA SER A 124 17.77 3.77 19.42
C SER A 124 16.96 2.49 19.17
N ASP A 125 15.80 2.37 19.84
CA ASP A 125 14.96 1.17 19.80
C ASP A 125 13.75 1.36 18.89
N LYS A 126 13.59 2.57 18.31
CA LYS A 126 12.56 2.82 17.32
C LYS A 126 12.97 2.17 15.98
N PRO A 127 12.07 1.44 15.33
CA PRO A 127 12.37 0.93 14.01
C PRO A 127 12.65 2.08 13.03
N ASP A 128 13.56 1.85 12.11
CA ASP A 128 13.88 2.79 11.04
C ASP A 128 12.58 3.22 10.33
N PRO A 129 12.25 4.51 10.31
CA PRO A 129 11.03 4.99 9.64
C PRO A 129 11.01 4.69 8.15
N THR A 130 12.16 4.37 7.54
CA THR A 130 12.26 4.01 6.12
C THR A 130 11.78 2.59 5.82
N VAL A 131 11.79 1.68 6.81
CA VAL A 131 11.30 0.29 6.64
C VAL A 131 9.82 0.11 6.97
N LYS A 132 9.18 1.10 7.61
CA LYS A 132 7.74 1.02 7.87
C LYS A 132 6.94 1.15 6.59
N VAL A 133 6.15 0.13 6.30
CA VAL A 133 5.30 0.11 5.11
C VAL A 133 4.04 0.95 5.31
N GLY A 134 3.32 0.75 6.40
CA GLY A 134 2.10 1.48 6.76
C GLY A 134 0.84 1.04 6.01
N GLY A 135 -0.28 1.62 6.42
CA GLY A 135 -1.62 1.30 5.94
C GLY A 135 -2.09 2.12 4.74
N PHE A 136 -3.37 2.00 4.44
CA PHE A 136 -4.06 2.70 3.36
C PHE A 136 -4.70 4.00 3.83
N ASN A 137 -4.72 5.01 2.97
CA ASN A 137 -5.32 6.30 3.24
C ASN A 137 -5.82 6.98 1.96
N SER A 138 -6.78 7.86 2.09
CA SER A 138 -7.48 8.47 0.97
C SER A 138 -7.85 9.92 1.30
N PRO A 139 -8.01 10.81 0.29
CA PRO A 139 -8.58 12.13 0.48
C PRO A 139 -10.10 12.08 0.73
N HIS A 140 -10.73 10.92 0.50
CA HIS A 140 -12.18 10.79 0.59
C HIS A 140 -12.64 10.71 2.04
N PRO A 141 -13.64 11.52 2.43
CA PRO A 141 -14.15 11.48 3.80
C PRO A 141 -14.74 10.10 4.14
N GLY A 142 -14.35 9.56 5.29
CA GLY A 142 -14.95 8.36 5.87
C GLY A 142 -14.40 7.03 5.41
N GLY A 143 -13.44 6.97 4.47
CA GLY A 143 -12.86 5.70 4.04
C GLY A 143 -11.94 5.81 2.84
N ALA A 144 -11.69 4.69 2.18
CA ALA A 144 -10.88 4.59 0.98
C ALA A 144 -11.46 3.55 0.01
N SER A 145 -11.16 3.70 -1.28
CA SER A 145 -11.56 2.74 -2.31
C SER A 145 -10.54 1.61 -2.42
N PHE A 146 -11.04 0.38 -2.55
CA PHE A 146 -10.25 -0.82 -2.72
C PHE A 146 -10.73 -1.61 -3.93
N ALA A 147 -9.80 -2.11 -4.73
CA ALA A 147 -10.06 -3.04 -5.81
C ALA A 147 -9.78 -4.47 -5.35
N PHE A 148 -10.71 -5.36 -5.63
CA PHE A 148 -10.66 -6.78 -5.30
C PHE A 148 -10.15 -7.61 -6.49
N GLY A 149 -9.81 -8.86 -6.23
CA GLY A 149 -9.21 -9.74 -7.20
C GLY A 149 -10.10 -10.15 -8.38
N ASP A 150 -11.43 -10.01 -8.26
CA ASP A 150 -12.39 -10.21 -9.36
C ASP A 150 -12.60 -8.94 -10.21
N GLY A 151 -11.96 -7.82 -9.84
CA GLY A 151 -12.01 -6.54 -10.53
C GLY A 151 -13.07 -5.57 -10.03
N HIS A 152 -13.93 -5.94 -9.07
CA HIS A 152 -14.84 -4.96 -8.48
C HIS A 152 -14.11 -3.96 -7.57
N VAL A 153 -14.71 -2.80 -7.38
CA VAL A 153 -14.21 -1.75 -6.46
C VAL A 153 -15.26 -1.48 -5.40
N SER A 154 -14.83 -1.47 -4.14
CA SER A 154 -15.68 -1.10 -3.00
C SER A 154 -15.05 0.01 -2.18
N PHE A 155 -15.90 0.89 -1.66
CA PHE A 155 -15.49 1.89 -0.68
C PHE A 155 -15.54 1.28 0.72
N VAL A 156 -14.38 1.19 1.36
CA VAL A 156 -14.23 0.61 2.71
C VAL A 156 -14.20 1.74 3.72
N SER A 157 -15.12 1.67 4.69
CA SER A 157 -15.22 2.67 5.77
C SER A 157 -13.97 2.65 6.66
N GLN A 158 -13.52 3.82 7.10
CA GLN A 158 -12.46 3.94 8.11
C GLN A 158 -12.87 3.38 9.48
N THR A 159 -14.16 3.12 9.70
CA THR A 159 -14.71 2.50 10.93
C THR A 159 -14.86 1.00 10.82
N ILE A 160 -14.43 0.38 9.72
CA ILE A 160 -14.41 -1.08 9.58
C ILE A 160 -13.63 -1.69 10.75
N PRO A 161 -14.09 -2.78 11.38
CA PRO A 161 -13.28 -3.50 12.35
C PRO A 161 -11.94 -3.89 11.73
N LEU A 162 -10.84 -3.64 12.47
CA LEU A 162 -9.50 -3.92 11.95
C LEU A 162 -9.32 -5.39 11.55
N GLU A 163 -9.89 -6.31 12.34
CA GLU A 163 -9.87 -7.74 12.02
C GLU A 163 -10.54 -8.04 10.67
N THR A 164 -11.69 -7.41 10.37
CA THR A 164 -12.35 -7.59 9.07
C THR A 164 -11.50 -7.04 7.90
N LEU A 165 -10.85 -5.89 8.10
CA LEU A 165 -9.94 -5.33 7.09
C LEU A 165 -8.74 -6.25 6.85
N GLN A 166 -8.22 -6.88 7.90
CA GLN A 166 -7.13 -7.85 7.84
C GLN A 166 -7.53 -9.12 7.10
N GLN A 167 -8.73 -9.65 7.38
CA GLN A 167 -9.28 -10.80 6.67
C GLN A 167 -9.41 -10.54 5.17
N LEU A 168 -9.90 -9.36 4.77
CA LEU A 168 -9.99 -8.96 3.36
C LEU A 168 -8.61 -8.86 2.67
N ALA A 169 -7.53 -8.66 3.41
CA ALA A 169 -6.17 -8.56 2.88
C ALA A 169 -5.44 -9.89 2.81
N HIS A 170 -5.85 -10.86 3.61
CA HIS A 170 -5.28 -12.21 3.62
C HIS A 170 -5.83 -13.01 2.44
N ARG A 171 -4.97 -13.66 1.65
CA ARG A 171 -5.39 -14.42 0.47
C ARG A 171 -5.91 -15.83 0.77
N ALA A 172 -5.67 -16.35 1.99
CA ALA A 172 -5.92 -17.76 2.30
C ALA A 172 -5.99 -18.03 3.84
N ASP A 173 -6.83 -17.29 4.58
CA ASP A 173 -7.03 -17.52 6.03
C ASP A 173 -8.29 -18.39 6.32
N GLY A 174 -9.10 -18.66 5.31
CA GLY A 174 -10.30 -19.49 5.38
C GLY A 174 -11.48 -18.82 6.06
N LYS A 175 -11.54 -17.47 6.06
CA LYS A 175 -12.59 -16.71 6.77
C LYS A 175 -13.40 -15.82 5.83
#